data_603eccbc70be5481c325bd2824716a45
#
_entry.id   603eccbc70be5481c325bd2824716a45
#
_cell.length_a   1.000
_cell.length_b   1.000
_cell.length_c   1.000
_cell.angle_alpha   90.00
_cell.angle_beta   90.00
_cell.angle_gamma   90.00
#
_symmetry.space_group_name_H-M   'P 1'
#
loop_
_entity.id
_entity.type
_entity.pdbx_description
1 polymer ?
#
loop_
_entity_poly.entity_id
_entity_poly.type
_entity_poly.pdbx_seq_one_letter_code
_entity_poly.pdbx_strand_id
1 'polypeptide(L)'
;FVVPCKTQEELDRIPAGLYNFYKDPEANPLSTPTGKLEFYSTEIAEYTPNDPERPAVPHWIESGESHDERLSSRRAEKYPLLCMSNHGRWRMHAQCDDIIWNREVETMKIRAKDGYQYEPVWINPVEAEKRGIKHGDIVKVFNERGIVLCGAYVTERLMPGVCYVDHGARLDPIIPGWLDRGGAINTIT
;
A
#
# COMPACT_ATOMS: atom_id res chain seq x y z
N PHE A 1 -6.52 7.95 -21.17
CA PHE A 1 -6.61 9.03 -22.16
C PHE A 1 -7.07 10.30 -21.45
N VAL A 2 -6.30 11.37 -21.56
CA VAL A 2 -6.73 12.70 -21.11
C VAL A 2 -7.33 13.38 -22.33
N VAL A 3 -8.64 13.59 -22.30
CA VAL A 3 -9.33 14.37 -23.34
C VAL A 3 -9.48 15.78 -22.79
N PRO A 4 -8.82 16.78 -23.39
CA PRO A 4 -8.99 18.15 -22.92
C PRO A 4 -10.40 18.64 -23.24
N CYS A 5 -11.09 19.18 -22.25
CA CYS A 5 -12.35 19.89 -22.47
C CYS A 5 -12.06 21.19 -23.20
N LYS A 6 -12.74 21.42 -24.32
CA LYS A 6 -12.56 22.60 -25.16
C LYS A 6 -13.56 23.71 -24.84
N THR A 7 -14.64 23.38 -24.20
CA THR A 7 -15.71 24.32 -23.86
C THR A 7 -16.15 24.15 -22.41
N GLN A 8 -16.74 25.19 -21.84
CA GLN A 8 -17.31 25.11 -20.50
C GLN A 8 -18.47 24.10 -20.45
N GLU A 9 -19.26 23.99 -21.52
CA GLU A 9 -20.35 23.02 -21.61
C GLU A 9 -19.85 21.56 -21.54
N GLU A 10 -18.72 21.26 -22.19
CA GLU A 10 -18.08 19.94 -22.08
C GLU A 10 -17.59 19.68 -20.65
N LEU A 11 -17.02 20.67 -20.01
CA LEU A 11 -16.56 20.60 -18.63
C LEU A 11 -17.72 20.34 -17.64
N ASP A 12 -18.84 21.01 -17.85
CA ASP A 12 -20.04 20.89 -17.02
C ASP A 12 -20.74 19.53 -17.15
N ARG A 13 -20.51 18.79 -18.25
CA ARG A 13 -21.01 17.41 -18.45
C ARG A 13 -20.16 16.35 -17.77
N ILE A 14 -18.94 16.65 -17.39
CA ILE A 14 -18.07 15.71 -16.68
C ILE A 14 -18.52 15.70 -15.21
N PRO A 15 -18.87 14.53 -14.63
CA PRO A 15 -19.10 14.43 -13.22
C PRO A 15 -17.77 14.69 -12.48
N ALA A 16 -17.55 15.93 -12.14
CA ALA A 16 -16.27 16.44 -11.69
C ALA A 16 -16.16 16.43 -10.17
N GLY A 17 -16.60 15.37 -9.50
CA GLY A 17 -16.40 15.24 -8.07
C GLY A 17 -16.79 16.49 -7.28
N LEU A 18 -15.82 17.19 -6.73
CA LEU A 18 -16.03 18.42 -5.95
C LEU A 18 -16.25 19.68 -6.79
N TYR A 19 -16.20 19.62 -8.11
CA TYR A 19 -16.24 20.82 -8.96
C TYR A 19 -17.56 21.58 -8.86
N ASN A 20 -18.69 20.87 -8.89
CA ASN A 20 -20.00 21.49 -8.75
C ASN A 20 -20.20 22.08 -7.35
N PHE A 21 -19.74 21.36 -6.33
CA PHE A 21 -19.69 21.87 -4.96
C PHE A 21 -18.82 23.14 -4.85
N TYR A 22 -17.66 23.17 -5.53
CA TYR A 22 -16.79 24.34 -5.54
C TYR A 22 -17.44 25.57 -6.19
N LYS A 23 -18.19 25.34 -7.28
CA LYS A 23 -18.89 26.44 -7.97
C LYS A 23 -20.07 27.00 -7.18
N ASP A 24 -20.88 26.13 -6.62
CA ASP A 24 -22.08 26.48 -5.87
C ASP A 24 -22.36 25.41 -4.81
N PRO A 25 -21.82 25.58 -3.60
CA PRO A 25 -21.94 24.57 -2.54
C PRO A 25 -23.37 24.46 -1.97
N GLU A 26 -24.21 25.48 -2.14
CA GLU A 26 -25.61 25.45 -1.67
C GLU A 26 -26.48 24.64 -2.62
N ALA A 27 -26.32 24.84 -3.92
CA ALA A 27 -27.06 24.08 -4.95
C ALA A 27 -26.53 22.65 -5.12
N ASN A 28 -25.27 22.38 -4.78
CA ASN A 28 -24.60 21.10 -4.97
C ASN A 28 -23.93 20.64 -3.65
N PRO A 29 -24.67 20.39 -2.58
CA PRO A 29 -24.09 19.96 -1.32
C PRO A 29 -23.42 18.58 -1.48
N LEU A 30 -22.38 18.33 -0.66
CA LEU A 30 -21.76 17.01 -0.57
C LEU A 30 -22.71 16.03 0.14
N SER A 31 -22.48 14.74 -0.05
CA SER A 31 -23.23 13.66 0.62
C SER A 31 -22.81 13.44 2.08
N THR A 32 -22.20 14.43 2.71
CA THR A 32 -21.82 14.44 4.13
C THR A 32 -23.01 14.93 5.00
N PRO A 33 -23.07 14.62 6.29
CA PRO A 33 -24.11 15.09 7.19
C PRO A 33 -24.33 16.61 7.15
N THR A 34 -23.26 17.39 6.98
CA THR A 34 -23.34 18.86 6.90
C THR A 34 -23.52 19.41 5.48
N GLY A 35 -23.45 18.55 4.46
CA GLY A 35 -23.41 18.96 3.06
C GLY A 35 -22.10 19.64 2.65
N LYS A 36 -21.10 19.69 3.53
CA LYS A 36 -19.80 20.37 3.36
C LYS A 36 -18.64 19.41 3.54
N LEU A 37 -17.41 19.87 3.28
CA LEU A 37 -16.20 19.15 3.68
C LEU A 37 -16.11 19.09 5.20
N GLU A 38 -16.02 17.88 5.73
CA GLU A 38 -15.94 17.65 7.17
C GLU A 38 -14.53 17.22 7.55
N PHE A 39 -13.90 18.03 8.42
CA PHE A 39 -12.61 17.69 9.04
C PHE A 39 -12.78 16.97 10.38
N TYR A 40 -13.98 17.02 10.95
CA TYR A 40 -14.39 16.31 12.13
C TYR A 40 -15.53 15.34 11.75
N SER A 41 -15.32 14.05 11.99
CA SER A 41 -16.35 13.03 11.73
C SER A 41 -17.23 12.86 12.96
N THR A 42 -18.45 13.33 12.87
CA THR A 42 -19.46 13.12 13.94
C THR A 42 -19.80 11.66 14.12
N GLU A 43 -19.81 10.88 13.03
CA GLU A 43 -20.05 9.44 13.07
C GLU A 43 -18.97 8.69 13.85
N ILE A 44 -17.68 8.97 13.56
CA ILE A 44 -16.57 8.36 14.31
C ILE A 44 -16.64 8.75 15.79
N ALA A 45 -16.92 10.01 16.09
CA ALA A 45 -17.04 10.48 17.47
C ALA A 45 -18.19 9.81 18.23
N GLU A 46 -19.27 9.47 17.54
CA GLU A 46 -20.45 8.79 18.13
C GLU A 46 -20.20 7.30 18.30
N TYR A 47 -19.69 6.61 17.26
CA TYR A 47 -19.51 5.16 17.27
C TYR A 47 -18.29 4.67 18.05
N THR A 48 -17.23 5.49 18.09
CA THR A 48 -15.97 5.16 18.76
C THR A 48 -15.46 6.31 19.63
N PRO A 49 -16.25 6.73 20.64
CA PRO A 49 -15.87 7.87 21.46
C PRO A 49 -14.57 7.60 22.21
N ASN A 50 -13.64 8.55 22.14
CA ASN A 50 -12.33 8.51 22.81
C ASN A 50 -11.42 7.32 22.37
N ASP A 51 -11.61 6.78 21.19
CA ASP A 51 -10.71 5.76 20.64
C ASP A 51 -9.44 6.46 20.09
N PRO A 52 -8.27 6.21 20.68
CA PRO A 52 -7.03 6.87 20.25
C PRO A 52 -6.54 6.38 18.87
N GLU A 53 -6.98 5.21 18.42
CA GLU A 53 -6.61 4.65 17.12
C GLU A 53 -7.56 5.12 15.99
N ARG A 54 -8.76 5.58 16.37
CA ARG A 54 -9.78 6.07 15.44
C ARG A 54 -10.33 7.43 15.86
N PRO A 55 -9.47 8.46 15.87
CA PRO A 55 -9.88 9.80 16.25
C PRO A 55 -10.86 10.41 15.24
N ALA A 56 -11.77 11.24 15.72
CA ALA A 56 -12.74 11.91 14.86
C ALA A 56 -12.12 12.97 13.93
N VAL A 57 -10.87 13.34 14.17
CA VAL A 57 -10.07 14.26 13.36
C VAL A 57 -8.78 13.58 12.97
N PRO A 58 -8.35 13.62 11.69
CA PRO A 58 -7.04 13.10 11.30
C PRO A 58 -5.94 13.78 12.12
N HIS A 59 -5.14 13.00 12.81
CA HIS A 59 -3.94 13.47 13.49
C HIS A 59 -2.87 12.39 13.50
N TRP A 60 -1.66 12.80 13.87
CA TRP A 60 -0.55 11.89 14.01
C TRP A 60 -0.74 10.94 15.19
N ILE A 61 -0.56 9.62 14.98
CA ILE A 61 -0.68 8.59 16.01
C ILE A 61 0.72 8.04 16.30
N GLU A 62 1.29 8.45 17.43
CA GLU A 62 2.67 8.06 17.80
C GLU A 62 2.81 6.59 18.19
N SER A 63 1.78 6.01 18.79
CA SER A 63 1.78 4.60 19.22
C SER A 63 1.58 3.61 18.08
N GLY A 64 1.33 4.10 16.86
CA GLY A 64 1.18 3.28 15.67
C GLY A 64 2.51 3.00 14.96
N GLU A 65 2.44 2.79 13.66
CA GLU A 65 3.62 2.61 12.81
C GLU A 65 4.17 3.96 12.32
N SER A 66 4.27 4.93 13.21
CA SER A 66 4.73 6.27 12.91
C SER A 66 6.19 6.31 12.47
N HIS A 67 6.55 7.32 11.70
CA HIS A 67 7.92 7.50 11.24
C HIS A 67 8.89 7.78 12.40
N ASP A 68 8.46 8.57 13.37
CA ASP A 68 9.26 8.91 14.56
C ASP A 68 9.49 7.69 15.46
N GLU A 69 8.44 6.92 15.73
CA GLU A 69 8.57 5.66 16.44
C GLU A 69 9.51 4.70 15.70
N ARG A 70 9.38 4.60 14.40
CA ARG A 70 10.24 3.75 13.57
C ARG A 70 11.71 4.15 13.63
N LEU A 71 12.01 5.44 13.65
CA LEU A 71 13.40 5.94 13.64
C LEU A 71 14.06 5.90 15.01
N SER A 72 13.30 6.01 16.09
CA SER A 72 13.81 6.16 17.45
C SER A 72 13.53 4.97 18.37
N SER A 73 12.67 4.04 17.98
CA SER A 73 12.26 2.93 18.84
C SER A 73 13.13 1.69 18.69
N ARG A 74 13.11 0.81 19.71
CA ARG A 74 13.71 -0.55 19.63
C ARG A 74 13.12 -1.38 18.50
N ARG A 75 11.91 -1.08 18.05
CA ARG A 75 11.26 -1.71 16.91
C ARG A 75 12.01 -1.39 15.62
N ALA A 76 12.46 -0.13 15.44
CA ALA A 76 13.24 0.28 14.27
C ALA A 76 14.63 -0.37 14.21
N GLU A 77 15.24 -0.68 15.36
CA GLU A 77 16.48 -1.45 15.40
C GLU A 77 16.29 -2.87 14.87
N LYS A 78 15.15 -3.49 15.21
CA LYS A 78 14.81 -4.86 14.78
C LYS A 78 14.26 -4.91 13.34
N TYR A 79 13.47 -3.92 12.94
CA TYR A 79 12.81 -3.82 11.63
C TYR A 79 13.15 -2.49 10.94
N PRO A 80 14.38 -2.35 10.40
CA PRO A 80 14.90 -1.05 9.98
C PRO A 80 14.33 -0.53 8.67
N LEU A 81 13.62 -1.35 7.90
CA LEU A 81 13.03 -0.93 6.62
C LEU A 81 11.58 -0.52 6.80
N LEU A 82 11.22 0.64 6.24
CA LEU A 82 9.83 1.02 6.05
C LEU A 82 9.26 0.24 4.86
N CYS A 83 8.24 -0.58 5.10
CA CYS A 83 7.57 -1.30 4.03
C CYS A 83 6.37 -0.49 3.50
N MET A 84 6.39 -0.19 2.22
CA MET A 84 5.27 0.43 1.50
C MET A 84 4.49 -0.63 0.73
N SER A 85 3.16 -0.46 0.66
CA SER A 85 2.29 -1.37 -0.07
C SER A 85 1.20 -0.58 -0.78
N ASN A 86 1.40 -0.30 -2.04
CA ASN A 86 0.44 0.38 -2.89
C ASN A 86 -0.28 -0.62 -3.80
N HIS A 87 -1.32 -0.16 -4.51
CA HIS A 87 -1.96 -0.96 -5.54
C HIS A 87 -0.96 -1.25 -6.67
N GLY A 88 -0.81 -2.51 -6.99
CA GLY A 88 0.06 -2.97 -8.06
C GLY A 88 -0.41 -2.53 -9.45
N ARG A 89 0.53 -2.42 -10.37
CA ARG A 89 0.24 -2.01 -11.76
C ARG A 89 -0.50 -3.10 -12.57
N TRP A 90 -0.28 -4.36 -12.21
CA TRP A 90 -0.63 -5.50 -13.06
C TRP A 90 -1.91 -6.23 -12.63
N ARG A 91 -2.47 -5.85 -11.48
CA ARG A 91 -3.68 -6.43 -10.91
C ARG A 91 -4.49 -5.37 -10.17
N MET A 92 -5.74 -5.70 -9.88
CA MET A 92 -6.61 -4.89 -9.03
C MET A 92 -6.98 -5.71 -7.79
N HIS A 93 -6.38 -5.38 -6.64
CA HIS A 93 -6.38 -6.25 -5.45
C HIS A 93 -5.89 -7.66 -5.84
N ALA A 94 -6.64 -8.73 -5.53
CA ALA A 94 -6.31 -10.09 -5.94
C ALA A 94 -6.86 -10.48 -7.33
N GLN A 95 -7.55 -9.56 -8.01
CA GLN A 95 -8.06 -9.81 -9.36
C GLN A 95 -6.92 -9.73 -10.36
N CYS A 96 -6.93 -10.62 -11.34
CA CYS A 96 -5.90 -10.73 -12.37
C CYS A 96 -4.51 -11.19 -11.86
N ASP A 97 -4.38 -11.63 -10.60
CA ASP A 97 -3.12 -12.18 -10.08
C ASP A 97 -2.74 -13.53 -10.73
N ASP A 98 -3.70 -14.20 -11.36
CA ASP A 98 -3.55 -15.49 -12.04
C ASP A 98 -3.37 -15.39 -13.57
N ILE A 99 -3.36 -14.20 -14.15
CA ILE A 99 -3.12 -14.01 -15.58
C ILE A 99 -1.68 -14.38 -15.92
N ILE A 100 -1.50 -15.46 -16.69
CA ILE A 100 -0.20 -16.09 -16.93
C ILE A 100 0.82 -15.12 -17.53
N TRP A 101 0.45 -14.38 -18.58
CA TRP A 101 1.39 -13.42 -19.20
C TRP A 101 1.76 -12.23 -18.33
N ASN A 102 0.88 -11.78 -17.44
CA ASN A 102 1.23 -10.77 -16.47
C ASN A 102 2.27 -11.30 -15.48
N ARG A 103 2.15 -12.58 -15.08
CA ARG A 103 3.07 -13.24 -14.16
C ARG A 103 4.48 -13.47 -14.73
N GLU A 104 4.67 -13.37 -16.04
CA GLU A 104 6.00 -13.41 -16.68
C GLU A 104 6.73 -12.05 -16.61
N VAL A 105 6.07 -11.00 -16.11
CA VAL A 105 6.69 -9.68 -15.90
C VAL A 105 7.32 -9.63 -14.50
N GLU A 106 8.63 -9.41 -14.43
CA GLU A 106 9.38 -9.41 -13.16
C GLU A 106 8.87 -8.41 -12.11
N THR A 107 8.25 -7.31 -12.55
CA THR A 107 7.62 -6.35 -11.64
C THR A 107 6.27 -6.81 -11.12
N MET A 108 5.77 -7.96 -11.58
CA MET A 108 4.59 -8.62 -11.02
C MET A 108 4.95 -9.89 -10.25
N LYS A 109 5.84 -10.73 -10.83
CA LYS A 109 6.30 -11.97 -10.17
C LYS A 109 7.75 -12.26 -10.55
N ILE A 110 8.52 -12.69 -9.58
CA ILE A 110 9.88 -13.19 -9.80
C ILE A 110 9.86 -14.70 -9.77
N ARG A 111 10.28 -15.32 -10.88
CA ARG A 111 10.44 -16.76 -10.96
C ARG A 111 11.75 -17.20 -10.28
N ALA A 112 11.61 -17.90 -9.18
CA ALA A 112 12.77 -18.43 -8.45
C ALA A 112 13.24 -19.78 -8.99
N LYS A 113 14.38 -20.24 -8.48
CA LYS A 113 15.01 -21.50 -8.90
C LYS A 113 14.20 -22.75 -8.56
N ASP A 114 13.32 -22.66 -7.57
CA ASP A 114 12.37 -23.72 -7.20
C ASP A 114 11.15 -23.81 -8.14
N GLY A 115 11.08 -22.92 -9.14
CA GLY A 115 10.00 -22.84 -10.13
C GLY A 115 8.78 -22.05 -9.66
N TYR A 116 8.71 -21.64 -8.39
CA TYR A 116 7.62 -20.82 -7.89
C TYR A 116 7.78 -19.35 -8.32
N GLN A 117 6.67 -18.66 -8.50
CA GLN A 117 6.61 -17.23 -8.88
C GLN A 117 6.24 -16.39 -7.66
N TYR A 118 7.26 -15.84 -7.01
CA TYR A 118 7.13 -15.03 -5.82
C TYR A 118 6.71 -13.58 -6.13
N GLU A 119 5.99 -12.98 -5.22
CA GLU A 119 5.72 -11.54 -5.23
C GLU A 119 7.04 -10.77 -5.14
N PRO A 120 7.27 -9.74 -5.97
CA PRO A 120 8.48 -8.94 -5.86
C PRO A 120 8.50 -8.11 -4.58
N VAL A 121 9.58 -8.15 -3.83
CA VAL A 121 9.92 -7.07 -2.91
C VAL A 121 10.95 -6.18 -3.58
N TRP A 122 10.59 -4.93 -3.79
CA TRP A 122 11.50 -3.94 -4.36
C TRP A 122 12.40 -3.42 -3.25
N ILE A 123 13.69 -3.39 -3.52
CA ILE A 123 14.69 -2.98 -2.54
C ILE A 123 15.82 -2.19 -3.23
N ASN A 124 16.28 -1.11 -2.57
CA ASN A 124 17.40 -0.33 -3.09
C ASN A 124 18.70 -1.15 -3.09
N PRO A 125 19.59 -1.00 -4.09
CA PRO A 125 20.86 -1.73 -4.16
C PRO A 125 21.72 -1.60 -2.89
N VAL A 126 21.78 -0.42 -2.27
CA VAL A 126 22.51 -0.19 -1.02
C VAL A 126 21.96 -1.06 0.12
N GLU A 127 20.65 -1.17 0.22
CA GLU A 127 19.99 -1.99 1.25
C GLU A 127 20.09 -3.50 0.95
N ALA A 128 20.10 -3.86 -0.32
CA ALA A 128 20.31 -5.24 -0.77
C ALA A 128 21.74 -5.71 -0.46
N GLU A 129 22.76 -4.90 -0.79
CA GLU A 129 24.16 -5.19 -0.52
C GLU A 129 24.46 -5.38 0.98
N LYS A 130 23.95 -4.48 1.84
CA LYS A 130 24.08 -4.59 3.30
C LYS A 130 23.58 -5.93 3.85
N ARG A 131 22.65 -6.58 3.14
CA ARG A 131 22.00 -7.85 3.54
C ARG A 131 22.48 -9.05 2.75
N GLY A 132 23.41 -8.87 1.81
CA GLY A 132 23.87 -9.91 0.91
C GLY A 132 22.82 -10.43 -0.06
N ILE A 133 21.79 -9.61 -0.36
CA ILE A 133 20.67 -9.95 -1.23
C ILE A 133 21.02 -9.61 -2.67
N LYS A 134 20.77 -10.54 -3.59
CA LYS A 134 20.89 -10.35 -5.02
C LYS A 134 19.51 -10.34 -5.69
N HIS A 135 19.44 -9.69 -6.84
CA HIS A 135 18.22 -9.72 -7.65
C HIS A 135 17.81 -11.17 -7.97
N GLY A 136 16.54 -11.49 -7.77
CA GLY A 136 15.99 -12.83 -7.95
C GLY A 136 16.12 -13.78 -6.75
N ASP A 137 16.80 -13.39 -5.68
CA ASP A 137 16.86 -14.20 -4.47
C ASP A 137 15.49 -14.30 -3.79
N ILE A 138 15.19 -15.45 -3.18
CA ILE A 138 14.04 -15.60 -2.30
C ILE A 138 14.39 -15.00 -0.94
N VAL A 139 13.60 -14.05 -0.48
CA VAL A 139 13.81 -13.32 0.75
C VAL A 139 12.59 -13.34 1.66
N LYS A 140 12.81 -13.13 2.95
CA LYS A 140 11.75 -12.96 3.96
C LYS A 140 11.50 -11.49 4.20
N VAL A 141 10.26 -11.05 4.01
CA VAL A 141 9.75 -9.77 4.53
C VAL A 141 8.96 -10.10 5.78
N PHE A 142 9.35 -9.54 6.93
CA PHE A 142 8.80 -9.98 8.21
C PHE A 142 8.77 -8.91 9.28
N ASN A 143 7.90 -9.09 10.23
CA ASN A 143 7.85 -8.38 11.50
C ASN A 143 7.32 -9.32 12.60
N GLU A 144 6.88 -8.77 13.73
CA GLU A 144 6.32 -9.54 14.85
C GLU A 144 4.98 -10.24 14.52
N ARG A 145 4.28 -9.82 13.45
CA ARG A 145 2.98 -10.37 13.06
C ARG A 145 3.11 -11.59 12.15
N GLY A 146 4.19 -11.68 11.36
CA GLY A 146 4.36 -12.80 10.44
C GLY A 146 5.50 -12.64 9.45
N ILE A 147 5.49 -13.51 8.44
CA ILE A 147 6.51 -13.62 7.40
C ILE A 147 5.85 -13.76 6.04
N VAL A 148 6.31 -12.98 5.07
CA VAL A 148 5.97 -13.14 3.66
C VAL A 148 7.23 -13.48 2.87
N LEU A 149 7.19 -14.55 2.06
CA LEU A 149 8.27 -14.87 1.13
C LEU A 149 8.09 -14.09 -0.16
N CYS A 150 9.15 -13.40 -0.56
CA CYS A 150 9.17 -12.58 -1.77
C CYS A 150 10.40 -12.88 -2.62
N GLY A 151 10.33 -12.55 -3.91
CA GLY A 151 11.50 -12.49 -4.78
C GLY A 151 12.12 -11.10 -4.73
N ALA A 152 13.42 -10.97 -4.54
CA ALA A 152 14.10 -9.69 -4.46
C ALA A 152 14.17 -8.99 -5.83
N TYR A 153 13.53 -7.85 -5.99
CA TYR A 153 13.67 -6.95 -7.13
C TYR A 153 14.57 -5.78 -6.75
N VAL A 154 15.87 -5.91 -7.04
CA VAL A 154 16.87 -4.88 -6.70
C VAL A 154 16.80 -3.75 -7.72
N THR A 155 16.54 -2.52 -7.26
CA THR A 155 16.31 -1.37 -8.14
C THR A 155 16.62 -0.03 -7.45
N GLU A 156 17.17 0.91 -8.20
CA GLU A 156 17.40 2.29 -7.74
C GLU A 156 16.12 3.16 -7.70
N ARG A 157 14.97 2.61 -8.11
CA ARG A 157 13.69 3.33 -8.09
C ARG A 157 13.14 3.60 -6.70
N LEU A 158 13.70 2.94 -5.68
CA LEU A 158 13.40 3.18 -4.28
C LEU A 158 14.57 3.83 -3.56
N MET A 159 14.27 4.72 -2.64
CA MET A 159 15.26 5.30 -1.74
C MET A 159 15.75 4.26 -0.71
N PRO A 160 16.99 4.39 -0.20
CA PRO A 160 17.47 3.58 0.92
C PRO A 160 16.55 3.71 2.16
N GLY A 161 16.47 2.65 2.96
CA GLY A 161 15.61 2.60 4.15
C GLY A 161 14.15 2.21 3.87
N VAL A 162 13.77 2.03 2.60
CA VAL A 162 12.42 1.66 2.18
C VAL A 162 12.45 0.35 1.40
N CYS A 163 11.46 -0.49 1.59
CA CYS A 163 11.12 -1.59 0.69
C CYS A 163 9.66 -1.47 0.24
N TYR A 164 9.31 -2.14 -0.86
CA TYR A 164 7.98 -2.05 -1.43
C TYR A 164 7.49 -3.42 -1.90
N VAL A 165 6.28 -3.77 -1.53
CA VAL A 165 5.59 -4.99 -1.98
C VAL A 165 4.19 -4.61 -2.44
N ASP A 166 3.79 -5.02 -3.64
CA ASP A 166 2.46 -4.72 -4.16
C ASP A 166 1.35 -5.29 -3.27
N HIS A 167 0.32 -4.48 -3.04
CA HIS A 167 -0.91 -4.91 -2.42
C HIS A 167 -1.68 -5.92 -3.31
N GLY A 168 -2.37 -6.87 -2.69
CA GLY A 168 -3.36 -7.72 -3.34
C GLY A 168 -2.83 -9.04 -3.91
N ALA A 169 -1.63 -9.49 -3.58
CA ALA A 169 -1.22 -10.85 -3.88
C ALA A 169 -2.15 -11.87 -3.19
N ARG A 170 -2.41 -12.98 -3.87
CA ARG A 170 -3.21 -14.08 -3.30
C ARG A 170 -2.46 -14.78 -2.19
N LEU A 171 -3.17 -15.09 -1.13
CA LEU A 171 -2.67 -15.85 0.01
C LEU A 171 -2.34 -17.29 -0.44
N ASP A 172 -1.12 -17.75 -0.14
CA ASP A 172 -0.67 -19.14 -0.28
C ASP A 172 0.14 -19.54 0.97
N PRO A 173 -0.54 -19.85 2.07
CA PRO A 173 0.11 -20.02 3.36
C PRO A 173 0.86 -21.35 3.45
N ILE A 174 2.14 -21.28 3.85
CA ILE A 174 2.89 -22.44 4.32
C ILE A 174 2.53 -22.76 5.77
N ILE A 175 2.40 -21.71 6.60
CA ILE A 175 1.90 -21.81 7.97
C ILE A 175 0.74 -20.81 8.09
N PRO A 176 -0.49 -21.27 8.22
CA PRO A 176 -1.66 -20.39 8.31
C PRO A 176 -1.50 -19.32 9.40
N GLY A 177 -1.76 -18.06 9.04
CA GLY A 177 -1.67 -16.91 9.93
C GLY A 177 -0.24 -16.46 10.29
N TRP A 178 0.80 -17.12 9.75
CA TRP A 178 2.18 -16.79 10.12
C TRP A 178 3.14 -16.67 8.94
N LEU A 179 3.13 -17.65 8.03
CA LEU A 179 4.08 -17.69 6.90
C LEU A 179 3.34 -17.88 5.59
N ASP A 180 3.38 -16.85 4.76
CA ASP A 180 2.81 -16.85 3.42
C ASP A 180 3.90 -16.80 2.34
N ARG A 181 3.73 -17.58 1.27
CA ARG A 181 4.61 -17.51 0.09
C ARG A 181 3.95 -16.90 -1.14
N GLY A 182 2.65 -16.63 -1.08
CA GLY A 182 1.89 -15.98 -2.16
C GLY A 182 2.21 -14.51 -2.32
N GLY A 183 2.77 -13.87 -1.29
CA GLY A 183 3.10 -12.46 -1.29
C GLY A 183 2.00 -11.59 -0.64
N ALA A 184 1.08 -12.20 0.13
CA ALA A 184 0.00 -11.48 0.79
C ALA A 184 0.55 -10.62 1.93
N ILE A 185 0.83 -9.34 1.63
CA ILE A 185 1.46 -8.39 2.55
C ILE A 185 0.65 -8.20 3.84
N ASN A 186 -0.66 -8.42 3.81
CA ASN A 186 -1.52 -8.36 5.00
C ASN A 186 -1.13 -9.38 6.08
N THR A 187 -0.28 -10.37 5.79
CA THR A 187 0.28 -11.28 6.80
C THR A 187 1.16 -10.55 7.82
N ILE A 188 1.67 -9.37 7.46
CA ILE A 188 2.58 -8.58 8.29
C ILE A 188 2.08 -7.16 8.60
N THR A 189 0.86 -6.81 8.18
CA THR A 189 0.24 -5.51 8.47
C THR A 189 -0.77 -5.55 9.60
#